data_a3723ba70a5e1a1f3184cb64ed14f3ac
#
_entry.id   a3723ba70a5e1a1f3184cb64ed14f3ac
#
_cell.length_a   1.000
_cell.length_b   1.000
_cell.length_c   1.000
_cell.angle_alpha   90.00
_cell.angle_beta   90.00
_cell.angle_gamma   90.00
#
_symmetry.space_group_name_H-M   'P 1'
#
loop_
_entity.id
_entity.type
_entity.pdbx_description
1 polymer ?
#
loop_
_entity_poly.entity_id
_entity_poly.type
_entity_poly.pdbx_seq_one_letter_code
_entity_poly.pdbx_strand_id
1 'polypeptide(L)'
;MRLRIGICEDDPFTLATLNASLSAKDVDVAFAESSPGEALEKFKATNPHSVIVDLHLGAGPNGLDLAKSLRAVSPEVGLVFLTSFESPRLLDKDFEDLPSGSQYLNKQELSSIDDIMHAVQRSVSKNRQSSTLLSSGVTKLTNRQLQVLELIAKGQSNQLIAEQLDVTPKTIEGISLRIAKSLGIKNDQSGNQRIHMARAYLRSMGRIDN
;
A
#
# COMPACT_ATOMS: atom_id res chain seq x y z
N MET A 1 -10.33 7.18 -28.25
CA MET A 1 -10.95 7.85 -27.09
C MET A 1 -9.84 8.05 -26.07
N ARG A 2 -9.59 9.29 -25.67
CA ARG A 2 -8.52 9.59 -24.71
C ARG A 2 -8.88 9.02 -23.34
N LEU A 3 -7.93 8.39 -22.64
CA LEU A 3 -8.15 7.79 -21.34
C LEU A 3 -8.30 8.91 -20.30
N ARG A 4 -9.41 8.91 -19.55
CA ARG A 4 -9.68 9.86 -18.46
C ARG A 4 -9.37 9.23 -17.13
N ILE A 5 -8.58 9.92 -16.30
CA ILE A 5 -8.13 9.43 -14.99
C ILE A 5 -8.38 10.46 -13.90
N GLY A 6 -8.63 9.99 -12.69
CA GLY A 6 -8.60 10.79 -11.48
C GLY A 6 -7.39 10.46 -10.62
N ILE A 7 -6.99 11.38 -9.75
CA ILE A 7 -5.90 11.21 -8.79
C ILE A 7 -6.41 11.63 -7.41
N CYS A 8 -6.13 10.81 -6.37
CA CYS A 8 -6.33 11.17 -4.98
C CYS A 8 -5.05 10.87 -4.19
N GLU A 9 -4.38 11.91 -3.69
CA GLU A 9 -3.07 11.85 -3.03
C GLU A 9 -2.96 13.03 -2.05
N ASP A 10 -2.71 12.78 -0.77
CA ASP A 10 -2.68 13.82 0.27
C ASP A 10 -1.35 14.59 0.33
N ASP A 11 -0.24 14.04 -0.18
CA ASP A 11 1.01 14.76 -0.29
C ASP A 11 0.99 15.74 -1.48
N PRO A 12 1.07 17.08 -1.24
CA PRO A 12 0.91 18.07 -2.31
C PRO A 12 2.00 17.99 -3.39
N PHE A 13 3.23 17.60 -3.02
CA PHE A 13 4.33 17.47 -3.97
C PHE A 13 4.12 16.27 -4.88
N THR A 14 3.76 15.12 -4.32
CA THR A 14 3.44 13.90 -5.06
C THR A 14 2.24 14.12 -5.98
N LEU A 15 1.18 14.74 -5.48
CA LEU A 15 -0.02 15.07 -6.27
C LEU A 15 0.32 15.95 -7.48
N ALA A 16 1.07 17.04 -7.26
CA ALA A 16 1.48 17.95 -8.35
C ALA A 16 2.38 17.24 -9.36
N THR A 17 3.31 16.41 -8.91
CA THR A 17 4.23 15.66 -9.76
C THR A 17 3.48 14.63 -10.63
N LEU A 18 2.56 13.87 -10.02
CA LEU A 18 1.72 12.90 -10.74
C LEU A 18 0.85 13.61 -11.79
N ASN A 19 0.16 14.69 -11.39
CA ASN A 19 -0.70 15.45 -12.28
C ASN A 19 0.08 15.99 -13.49
N ALA A 20 1.23 16.63 -13.27
CA ALA A 20 2.07 17.15 -14.34
C ALA A 20 2.60 16.04 -15.26
N SER A 21 3.13 14.96 -14.68
CA SER A 21 3.72 13.85 -15.43
C SER A 21 2.69 13.09 -16.26
N LEU A 22 1.49 12.87 -15.72
CA LEU A 22 0.40 12.19 -16.43
C LEU A 22 -0.24 13.10 -17.48
N SER A 23 -0.39 14.39 -17.21
CA SER A 23 -0.88 15.37 -18.21
C SER A 23 0.05 15.51 -19.42
N ALA A 24 1.34 15.22 -19.26
CA ALA A 24 2.30 15.18 -20.37
C ALA A 24 2.17 13.92 -21.25
N LYS A 25 1.41 12.91 -20.81
CA LYS A 25 1.07 11.71 -21.59
C LYS A 25 -0.25 11.91 -22.33
N ASP A 26 -0.61 10.96 -23.19
CA ASP A 26 -1.89 11.00 -23.92
C ASP A 26 -3.07 10.54 -23.06
N VAL A 27 -3.26 11.20 -21.91
CA VAL A 27 -4.38 11.00 -20.98
C VAL A 27 -5.02 12.33 -20.60
N ASP A 28 -6.28 12.28 -20.16
CA ASP A 28 -7.02 13.42 -19.62
C ASP A 28 -7.10 13.25 -18.08
N VAL A 29 -6.40 14.10 -17.33
CA VAL A 29 -6.52 14.14 -15.87
C VAL A 29 -7.78 14.91 -15.50
N ALA A 30 -8.87 14.18 -15.26
CA ALA A 30 -10.18 14.74 -14.98
C ALA A 30 -10.27 15.44 -13.62
N PHE A 31 -9.49 14.99 -12.65
CA PHE A 31 -9.31 15.63 -11.35
C PHE A 31 -8.01 15.18 -10.67
N ALA A 32 -7.50 16.01 -9.76
CA ALA A 32 -6.38 15.72 -8.88
C ALA A 32 -6.68 16.36 -7.51
N GLU A 33 -7.10 15.54 -6.54
CA GLU A 33 -7.61 16.01 -5.26
C GLU A 33 -6.79 15.43 -4.09
N SER A 34 -6.71 16.19 -2.99
CA SER A 34 -5.94 15.78 -1.82
C SER A 34 -6.79 15.08 -0.75
N SER A 35 -8.10 15.04 -0.91
CA SER A 35 -8.99 14.42 0.07
C SER A 35 -9.96 13.42 -0.57
N PRO A 36 -10.32 12.32 0.15
CA PRO A 36 -11.30 11.34 -0.33
C PRO A 36 -12.67 11.93 -0.66
N GLY A 37 -13.13 12.93 0.12
CA GLY A 37 -14.43 13.56 -0.08
C GLY A 37 -14.49 14.31 -1.41
N GLU A 38 -13.53 15.19 -1.65
CA GLU A 38 -13.43 15.96 -2.91
C GLU A 38 -13.23 15.04 -4.11
N ALA A 39 -12.37 14.03 -3.98
CA ALA A 39 -12.15 13.03 -5.02
C ALA A 39 -13.45 12.30 -5.41
N LEU A 40 -14.28 11.91 -4.43
CA LEU A 40 -15.57 11.24 -4.69
C LEU A 40 -16.58 12.18 -5.37
N GLU A 41 -16.63 13.45 -4.99
CA GLU A 41 -17.50 14.45 -5.63
C GLU A 41 -17.06 14.69 -7.09
N LYS A 42 -15.78 14.90 -7.33
CA LYS A 42 -15.23 15.07 -8.68
C LYS A 42 -15.40 13.82 -9.53
N PHE A 43 -15.26 12.63 -8.93
CA PHE A 43 -15.53 11.37 -9.62
C PHE A 43 -16.95 11.31 -10.17
N LYS A 44 -17.95 11.63 -9.35
CA LYS A 44 -19.37 11.66 -9.77
C LYS A 44 -19.62 12.64 -10.90
N ALA A 45 -18.95 13.81 -10.86
CA ALA A 45 -19.12 14.85 -11.88
C ALA A 45 -18.40 14.52 -13.20
N THR A 46 -17.27 13.84 -13.15
CA THR A 46 -16.38 13.65 -14.31
C THR A 46 -16.40 12.25 -14.89
N ASN A 47 -16.80 11.24 -14.09
CA ASN A 47 -16.87 9.83 -14.46
C ASN A 47 -15.61 9.32 -15.21
N PRO A 48 -14.43 9.35 -14.60
CA PRO A 48 -13.20 8.89 -15.23
C PRO A 48 -13.18 7.36 -15.40
N HIS A 49 -12.35 6.89 -16.31
CA HIS A 49 -12.20 5.45 -16.58
C HIS A 49 -11.41 4.73 -15.46
N SER A 50 -10.47 5.43 -14.82
CA SER A 50 -9.64 4.92 -13.72
C SER A 50 -9.33 5.99 -12.71
N VAL A 51 -9.08 5.58 -11.45
CA VAL A 51 -8.61 6.48 -10.39
C VAL A 51 -7.34 5.90 -9.78
N ILE A 52 -6.32 6.75 -9.66
CA ILE A 52 -5.09 6.49 -8.91
C ILE A 52 -5.35 6.97 -7.47
N VAL A 53 -5.12 6.12 -6.49
CA VAL A 53 -5.46 6.38 -5.08
C VAL A 53 -4.28 6.03 -4.20
N ASP A 54 -3.80 6.97 -3.38
CA ASP A 54 -2.93 6.58 -2.27
C ASP A 54 -3.76 5.87 -1.19
N LEU A 55 -3.20 4.84 -0.59
CA LEU A 55 -3.82 4.13 0.52
C LEU A 55 -3.86 4.97 1.79
N HIS A 56 -2.85 5.82 2.02
CA HIS A 56 -2.74 6.67 3.20
C HIS A 56 -3.09 8.11 2.86
N LEU A 57 -4.31 8.51 3.14
CA LEU A 57 -4.85 9.84 2.85
C LEU A 57 -5.04 10.69 4.13
N GLY A 58 -4.07 10.61 5.04
CA GLY A 58 -4.09 11.39 6.28
C GLY A 58 -5.13 10.92 7.30
N ALA A 59 -5.70 11.87 8.05
CA ALA A 59 -6.73 11.59 9.08
C ALA A 59 -8.10 11.48 8.42
N GLY A 60 -8.81 10.36 8.67
CA GLY A 60 -10.16 10.13 8.13
C GLY A 60 -10.27 8.86 7.29
N PRO A 61 -11.19 8.82 6.32
CA PRO A 61 -11.31 7.70 5.40
C PRO A 61 -10.01 7.48 4.64
N ASN A 62 -9.55 6.23 4.58
CA ASN A 62 -8.34 5.87 3.85
C ASN A 62 -8.64 5.61 2.35
N GLY A 63 -7.59 5.33 1.57
CA GLY A 63 -7.74 5.08 0.14
C GLY A 63 -8.57 3.84 -0.19
N LEU A 64 -8.64 2.85 0.72
CA LEU A 64 -9.51 1.69 0.53
C LEU A 64 -11.00 2.05 0.70
N ASP A 65 -11.32 2.90 1.67
CA ASP A 65 -12.69 3.40 1.89
C ASP A 65 -13.15 4.23 0.68
N LEU A 66 -12.25 5.07 0.13
CA LEU A 66 -12.51 5.78 -1.11
C LEU A 66 -12.76 4.79 -2.27
N ALA A 67 -11.90 3.79 -2.44
CA ALA A 67 -12.02 2.81 -3.52
C ALA A 67 -13.34 2.02 -3.44
N LYS A 68 -13.78 1.62 -2.23
CA LYS A 68 -15.10 1.00 -2.01
C LYS A 68 -16.24 1.95 -2.42
N SER A 69 -16.13 3.24 -2.07
CA SER A 69 -17.12 4.26 -2.43
C SER A 69 -17.16 4.51 -3.93
N LEU A 70 -16.02 4.57 -4.61
CA LEU A 70 -15.93 4.70 -6.06
C LEU A 70 -16.59 3.50 -6.78
N ARG A 71 -16.33 2.28 -6.31
CA ARG A 71 -16.94 1.05 -6.85
C ARG A 71 -18.43 0.95 -6.58
N ALA A 72 -18.92 1.51 -5.48
CA ALA A 72 -20.36 1.61 -5.22
C ALA A 72 -21.07 2.54 -6.22
N VAL A 73 -20.39 3.61 -6.68
CA VAL A 73 -20.91 4.53 -7.70
C VAL A 73 -20.74 3.94 -9.11
N SER A 74 -19.59 3.39 -9.42
CA SER A 74 -19.27 2.80 -10.73
C SER A 74 -18.53 1.47 -10.55
N PRO A 75 -19.22 0.32 -10.63
CA PRO A 75 -18.61 -1.00 -10.46
C PRO A 75 -17.46 -1.29 -11.41
N GLU A 76 -17.44 -0.62 -12.56
CA GLU A 76 -16.47 -0.84 -13.63
C GLU A 76 -15.26 0.11 -13.59
N VAL A 77 -15.20 1.07 -12.65
CA VAL A 77 -14.06 1.98 -12.58
C VAL A 77 -12.75 1.22 -12.34
N GLY A 78 -11.71 1.56 -13.08
CA GLY A 78 -10.36 1.06 -12.84
C GLY A 78 -9.81 1.65 -11.54
N LEU A 79 -9.09 0.86 -10.74
CA LEU A 79 -8.45 1.31 -9.52
C LEU A 79 -6.97 0.97 -9.57
N VAL A 80 -6.13 1.98 -9.30
CA VAL A 80 -4.69 1.84 -9.15
C VAL A 80 -4.30 2.40 -7.80
N PHE A 81 -3.87 1.54 -6.89
CA PHE A 81 -3.31 1.97 -5.62
C PHE A 81 -1.83 2.29 -5.80
N LEU A 82 -1.45 3.52 -5.49
CA LEU A 82 -0.08 4.01 -5.54
C LEU A 82 0.32 4.45 -4.14
N THR A 83 1.20 3.71 -3.48
CA THR A 83 1.46 3.90 -2.05
C THR A 83 2.91 3.58 -1.69
N SER A 84 3.40 4.17 -0.60
CA SER A 84 4.72 3.86 -0.02
C SER A 84 4.74 2.54 0.76
N PHE A 85 3.58 1.93 1.04
CA PHE A 85 3.51 0.66 1.75
C PHE A 85 3.76 -0.51 0.82
N GLU A 86 4.59 -1.46 1.23
CA GLU A 86 4.82 -2.71 0.48
C GLU A 86 3.58 -3.64 0.47
N SER A 87 2.70 -3.49 1.46
CA SER A 87 1.47 -4.28 1.55
C SER A 87 0.34 -3.48 2.19
N PRO A 88 -0.89 -3.55 1.67
CA PRO A 88 -2.08 -2.97 2.30
C PRO A 88 -2.29 -3.42 3.74
N ARG A 89 -1.91 -4.65 4.09
CA ARG A 89 -2.00 -5.20 5.46
C ARG A 89 -1.13 -4.48 6.49
N LEU A 90 -0.21 -3.62 6.06
CA LEU A 90 0.58 -2.77 6.94
C LEU A 90 -0.22 -1.57 7.46
N LEU A 91 -1.26 -1.16 6.74
CA LEU A 91 -2.19 -0.10 7.16
C LEU A 91 -3.23 -0.63 8.14
N ASP A 92 -3.83 -1.76 7.82
CA ASP A 92 -4.88 -2.39 8.62
C ASP A 92 -4.65 -3.90 8.69
N LYS A 93 -4.63 -4.45 9.90
CA LYS A 93 -4.43 -5.89 10.15
C LYS A 93 -5.63 -6.73 9.75
N ASP A 94 -6.81 -6.15 9.80
CA ASP A 94 -8.08 -6.75 9.37
C ASP A 94 -8.38 -6.45 7.90
N PHE A 95 -7.34 -6.05 7.16
CA PHE A 95 -7.43 -5.68 5.76
C PHE A 95 -8.05 -6.83 4.95
N GLU A 96 -9.26 -6.58 4.48
CA GLU A 96 -9.90 -7.40 3.45
C GLU A 96 -9.19 -7.20 2.10
N ASP A 97 -9.35 -8.15 1.20
CA ASP A 97 -8.72 -8.08 -0.12
C ASP A 97 -9.06 -6.77 -0.86
N LEU A 98 -8.11 -6.28 -1.63
CA LEU A 98 -8.32 -5.15 -2.53
C LEU A 98 -9.52 -5.43 -3.46
N PRO A 99 -10.29 -4.40 -3.86
CA PRO A 99 -11.35 -4.57 -4.84
C PRO A 99 -10.85 -5.32 -6.07
N SER A 100 -11.59 -6.32 -6.51
CA SER A 100 -11.20 -7.19 -7.64
C SER A 100 -10.79 -6.36 -8.88
N GLY A 101 -9.73 -6.77 -9.54
CA GLY A 101 -9.19 -6.08 -10.72
C GLY A 101 -8.42 -4.80 -10.44
N SER A 102 -8.19 -4.45 -9.17
CA SER A 102 -7.31 -3.33 -8.80
C SER A 102 -5.85 -3.65 -9.12
N GLN A 103 -5.09 -2.58 -9.40
CA GLN A 103 -3.64 -2.64 -9.54
C GLN A 103 -3.01 -2.03 -8.29
N TYR A 104 -1.91 -2.61 -7.82
CA TYR A 104 -1.16 -2.13 -6.66
C TYR A 104 0.27 -1.80 -7.07
N LEU A 105 0.71 -0.59 -6.82
CA LEU A 105 2.06 -0.10 -7.12
C LEU A 105 2.70 0.46 -5.85
N ASN A 106 3.93 0.06 -5.58
CA ASN A 106 4.74 0.68 -4.55
C ASN A 106 5.49 1.88 -5.14
N LYS A 107 5.35 3.07 -4.52
CA LYS A 107 6.02 4.31 -4.94
C LYS A 107 7.55 4.15 -5.04
N GLN A 108 8.15 3.32 -4.18
CA GLN A 108 9.60 3.09 -4.13
C GLN A 108 10.11 2.16 -5.25
N GLU A 109 9.22 1.37 -5.86
CA GLU A 109 9.57 0.42 -6.93
C GLU A 109 9.31 0.98 -8.33
N LEU A 110 8.73 2.18 -8.43
CA LEU A 110 8.49 2.81 -9.72
C LEU A 110 9.78 3.26 -10.38
N SER A 111 9.98 2.83 -11.60
CA SER A 111 11.11 3.25 -12.43
C SER A 111 10.75 4.44 -13.32
N SER A 112 9.48 4.57 -13.69
CA SER A 112 9.01 5.62 -14.56
C SER A 112 7.49 5.84 -14.44
N ILE A 113 7.01 6.95 -15.02
CA ILE A 113 5.57 7.24 -15.16
C ILE A 113 4.85 6.18 -16.04
N ASP A 114 5.59 5.48 -16.91
CA ASP A 114 5.01 4.46 -17.78
C ASP A 114 4.56 3.22 -16.98
N ASP A 115 5.17 2.94 -15.83
CA ASP A 115 4.72 1.88 -14.92
C ASP A 115 3.30 2.16 -14.42
N ILE A 116 3.02 3.43 -14.07
CA ILE A 116 1.68 3.89 -13.66
C ILE A 116 0.72 3.79 -14.85
N MET A 117 1.13 4.23 -16.04
CA MET A 117 0.31 4.16 -17.24
C MET A 117 -0.08 2.72 -17.60
N HIS A 118 0.86 1.78 -17.51
CA HIS A 118 0.57 0.36 -17.71
C HIS A 118 -0.43 -0.18 -16.68
N ALA A 119 -0.31 0.23 -15.41
CA ALA A 119 -1.26 -0.18 -14.38
C ALA A 119 -2.65 0.42 -14.64
N VAL A 120 -2.73 1.70 -15.03
CA VAL A 120 -3.99 2.35 -15.42
C VAL A 120 -4.65 1.60 -16.59
N GLN A 121 -3.90 1.28 -17.65
CA GLN A 121 -4.41 0.52 -18.78
C GLN A 121 -4.93 -0.87 -18.38
N ARG A 122 -4.20 -1.59 -17.51
CA ARG A 122 -4.64 -2.89 -16.97
C ARG A 122 -5.90 -2.75 -16.14
N SER A 123 -6.03 -1.71 -15.33
CA SER A 123 -7.19 -1.49 -14.45
C SER A 123 -8.51 -1.28 -15.20
N VAL A 124 -8.47 -0.80 -16.44
CA VAL A 124 -9.64 -0.56 -17.29
C VAL A 124 -9.88 -1.67 -18.31
N SER A 125 -8.98 -2.66 -18.44
CA SER A 125 -9.13 -3.74 -19.39
C SER A 125 -10.29 -4.68 -19.01
N LYS A 126 -10.98 -5.27 -19.99
CA LYS A 126 -12.07 -6.22 -19.76
C LYS A 126 -11.59 -7.52 -19.07
N ASN A 127 -10.31 -7.86 -19.23
CA ASN A 127 -9.70 -9.03 -18.61
C ASN A 127 -8.88 -8.62 -17.37
N ARG A 128 -9.57 -8.10 -16.36
CA ARG A 128 -8.94 -7.57 -15.14
C ARG A 128 -8.42 -8.71 -14.27
N GLN A 129 -7.14 -8.94 -14.33
CA GLN A 129 -6.45 -9.71 -13.29
C GLN A 129 -5.89 -8.72 -12.25
N SER A 130 -6.19 -8.95 -10.98
CA SER A 130 -5.53 -8.19 -9.91
C SER A 130 -4.04 -8.45 -10.00
N SER A 131 -3.25 -7.42 -10.24
CA SER A 131 -1.80 -7.52 -10.18
C SER A 131 -1.32 -6.79 -8.95
N THR A 132 -0.67 -7.54 -8.09
CA THR A 132 0.05 -7.00 -6.96
C THR A 132 1.52 -7.14 -7.31
N LEU A 133 2.19 -6.05 -7.62
CA LEU A 133 3.66 -6.01 -7.63
C LEU A 133 4.12 -6.01 -6.16
N LEU A 134 4.01 -7.16 -5.51
CA LEU A 134 4.46 -7.38 -4.14
C LEU A 134 5.74 -8.21 -4.22
N SER A 135 6.87 -7.55 -4.12
CA SER A 135 8.19 -8.17 -4.28
C SER A 135 8.94 -8.44 -2.98
N SER A 136 8.38 -8.12 -1.80
CA SER A 136 9.13 -8.20 -0.55
C SER A 136 8.72 -9.30 0.41
N GLY A 137 9.65 -9.68 1.31
CA GLY A 137 9.46 -10.69 2.33
C GLY A 137 8.33 -10.39 3.34
N VAL A 138 8.04 -9.10 3.59
CA VAL A 138 7.00 -8.66 4.55
C VAL A 138 5.61 -9.08 4.07
N THR A 139 5.35 -9.09 2.77
CA THR A 139 4.06 -9.51 2.20
C THR A 139 3.73 -10.99 2.43
N LYS A 140 4.75 -11.80 2.70
CA LYS A 140 4.60 -13.24 2.98
C LYS A 140 4.27 -13.55 4.44
N LEU A 141 4.31 -12.56 5.33
CA LEU A 141 4.04 -12.74 6.74
C LEU A 141 2.54 -12.88 7.01
N THR A 142 2.19 -13.72 7.98
CA THR A 142 0.81 -13.81 8.49
C THR A 142 0.46 -12.55 9.31
N ASN A 143 -0.83 -12.27 9.52
CA ASN A 143 -1.27 -11.13 10.35
C ASN A 143 -0.64 -11.16 11.75
N ARG A 144 -0.54 -12.35 12.37
CA ARG A 144 0.12 -12.52 13.66
C ARG A 144 1.62 -12.20 13.62
N GLN A 145 2.31 -12.58 12.55
CA GLN A 145 3.72 -12.24 12.34
C GLN A 145 3.91 -10.74 12.09
N LEU A 146 3.04 -10.11 11.32
CA LEU A 146 3.08 -8.64 11.10
C LEU A 146 2.86 -7.89 12.42
N GLN A 147 1.90 -8.32 13.24
CA GLN A 147 1.66 -7.74 14.56
C GLN A 147 2.88 -7.81 15.47
N VAL A 148 3.54 -8.97 15.53
CA VAL A 148 4.76 -9.14 16.32
C VAL A 148 5.90 -8.29 15.73
N LEU A 149 6.05 -8.24 14.41
CA LEU A 149 7.08 -7.45 13.74
C LEU A 149 6.93 -5.95 14.02
N GLU A 150 5.70 -5.43 13.99
CA GLU A 150 5.37 -4.06 14.35
C GLU A 150 5.79 -3.72 15.79
N LEU A 151 5.45 -4.59 16.75
CA LEU A 151 5.81 -4.39 18.17
C LEU A 151 7.33 -4.47 18.39
N ILE A 152 8.02 -5.32 17.63
CA ILE A 152 9.50 -5.33 17.58
C ILE A 152 10.04 -4.01 17.06
N ALA A 153 9.46 -3.48 15.99
CA ALA A 153 9.89 -2.20 15.40
C ALA A 153 9.64 -1.00 16.34
N LYS A 154 8.61 -1.10 17.21
CA LYS A 154 8.35 -0.16 18.31
C LYS A 154 9.31 -0.32 19.51
N GLY A 155 10.27 -1.25 19.46
CA GLY A 155 11.26 -1.47 20.50
C GLY A 155 10.78 -2.30 21.69
N GLN A 156 9.62 -2.93 21.63
CA GLN A 156 9.09 -3.72 22.76
C GLN A 156 9.87 -5.02 22.96
N SER A 157 10.09 -5.43 24.22
CA SER A 157 10.70 -6.71 24.57
C SER A 157 9.78 -7.89 24.28
N ASN A 158 10.34 -9.12 24.17
CA ASN A 158 9.51 -10.32 23.98
C ASN A 158 8.52 -10.53 25.11
N GLN A 159 8.86 -10.10 26.32
CA GLN A 159 7.97 -10.20 27.48
C GLN A 159 6.77 -9.27 27.36
N LEU A 160 7.00 -7.98 27.03
CA LEU A 160 5.91 -7.00 26.81
C LEU A 160 5.01 -7.40 25.64
N ILE A 161 5.61 -7.90 24.55
CA ILE A 161 4.84 -8.40 23.40
C ILE A 161 3.98 -9.61 23.81
N ALA A 162 4.54 -10.52 24.61
CA ALA A 162 3.85 -11.71 25.08
C ALA A 162 2.66 -11.35 25.97
N GLU A 163 2.84 -10.44 26.91
CA GLU A 163 1.77 -9.91 27.77
C GLU A 163 0.67 -9.22 26.95
N GLN A 164 1.04 -8.34 26.01
CA GLN A 164 0.07 -7.63 25.17
C GLN A 164 -0.74 -8.56 24.25
N LEU A 165 -0.15 -9.69 23.85
CA LEU A 165 -0.76 -10.62 22.90
C LEU A 165 -1.32 -11.89 23.55
N ASP A 166 -1.32 -11.94 24.89
CA ASP A 166 -1.79 -13.07 25.73
C ASP A 166 -1.16 -14.41 25.30
N VAL A 167 0.18 -14.45 25.24
CA VAL A 167 0.97 -15.63 24.91
C VAL A 167 2.23 -15.69 25.77
N THR A 168 3.02 -16.77 25.65
CA THR A 168 4.29 -16.88 26.36
C THR A 168 5.44 -16.18 25.61
N PRO A 169 6.48 -15.68 26.32
CA PRO A 169 7.68 -15.14 25.68
C PRO A 169 8.35 -16.12 24.70
N LYS A 170 8.32 -17.41 25.02
CA LYS A 170 8.81 -18.50 24.16
C LYS A 170 8.04 -18.58 22.83
N THR A 171 6.74 -18.32 22.87
CA THR A 171 5.91 -18.22 21.65
C THR A 171 6.36 -17.06 20.76
N ILE A 172 6.66 -15.90 21.37
CA ILE A 172 7.17 -14.73 20.64
C ILE A 172 8.54 -15.00 20.02
N GLU A 173 9.44 -15.68 20.72
CA GLU A 173 10.73 -16.12 20.15
C GLU A 173 10.51 -16.99 18.91
N GLY A 174 9.62 -17.98 19.00
CA GLY A 174 9.31 -18.86 17.88
C GLY A 174 8.68 -18.11 16.69
N ILE A 175 7.86 -17.09 16.94
CA ILE A 175 7.31 -16.23 15.89
C ILE A 175 8.42 -15.37 15.26
N SER A 176 9.29 -14.76 16.09
CA SER A 176 10.41 -13.92 15.65
C SER A 176 11.38 -14.68 14.73
N LEU A 177 11.71 -15.94 15.07
CA LEU A 177 12.53 -16.79 14.22
C LEU A 177 11.88 -17.06 12.86
N ARG A 178 10.57 -17.30 12.82
CA ARG A 178 9.83 -17.49 11.55
C ARG A 178 9.79 -16.22 10.72
N ILE A 179 9.60 -15.05 11.36
CA ILE A 179 9.67 -13.74 10.69
C ILE A 179 11.05 -13.55 10.07
N ALA A 180 12.13 -13.72 10.85
CA ALA A 180 13.50 -13.59 10.35
C ALA A 180 13.78 -14.50 9.15
N LYS A 181 13.34 -15.76 9.22
CA LYS A 181 13.45 -16.71 8.10
C LYS A 181 12.69 -16.23 6.86
N SER A 182 11.45 -15.74 7.02
CA SER A 182 10.64 -15.24 5.90
C SER A 182 11.23 -14.00 5.26
N LEU A 183 11.89 -13.14 6.06
CA LEU A 183 12.58 -11.93 5.60
C LEU A 183 14.00 -12.20 5.08
N GLY A 184 14.48 -13.45 5.11
CA GLY A 184 15.85 -13.79 4.70
C GLY A 184 16.94 -13.24 5.63
N ILE A 185 16.57 -12.85 6.87
CA ILE A 185 17.51 -12.32 7.85
C ILE A 185 18.29 -13.48 8.49
N LYS A 186 19.59 -13.51 8.25
CA LYS A 186 20.48 -14.52 8.84
C LYS A 186 20.58 -14.34 10.35
N ASN A 187 20.70 -15.47 11.06
CA ASN A 187 20.98 -15.45 12.49
C ASN A 187 22.46 -15.08 12.66
N ASP A 188 22.71 -13.84 13.02
CA ASP A 188 24.05 -13.31 13.25
C ASP A 188 24.30 -13.35 14.76
N GLN A 189 25.46 -13.87 15.18
CA GLN A 189 25.90 -13.94 16.57
C GLN A 189 26.08 -12.56 17.22
N SER A 190 26.03 -11.47 16.45
CA SER A 190 26.16 -10.08 16.93
C SER A 190 24.90 -9.51 17.57
N GLY A 191 23.82 -10.28 17.72
CA GLY A 191 22.60 -9.86 18.41
C GLY A 191 21.69 -8.88 17.63
N ASN A 192 21.98 -8.60 16.37
CA ASN A 192 21.30 -7.57 15.58
C ASN A 192 20.05 -8.04 14.83
N GLN A 193 19.61 -9.29 15.00
CA GLN A 193 18.45 -9.83 14.25
C GLN A 193 17.19 -8.99 14.47
N ARG A 194 16.94 -8.50 15.70
CA ARG A 194 15.82 -7.60 16.00
C ARG A 194 15.91 -6.27 15.28
N ILE A 195 17.11 -5.70 15.19
CA ILE A 195 17.35 -4.45 14.47
C ILE A 195 17.08 -4.64 12.98
N HIS A 196 17.53 -5.74 12.39
CA HIS A 196 17.24 -6.06 10.99
C HIS A 196 15.75 -6.25 10.73
N MET A 197 15.02 -6.92 11.64
CA MET A 197 13.56 -7.04 11.56
C MET A 197 12.86 -5.68 11.65
N ALA A 198 13.26 -4.83 12.61
CA ALA A 198 12.72 -3.49 12.75
C ALA A 198 12.97 -2.62 11.50
N ARG A 199 14.19 -2.68 10.94
CA ARG A 199 14.52 -1.99 9.69
C ARG A 199 13.70 -2.51 8.51
N ALA A 200 13.51 -3.82 8.38
CA ALA A 200 12.67 -4.38 7.33
C ALA A 200 11.23 -3.87 7.42
N TYR A 201 10.66 -3.81 8.64
CA TYR A 201 9.35 -3.22 8.87
C TYR A 201 9.29 -1.74 8.50
N LEU A 202 10.26 -0.93 8.96
CA LEU A 202 10.28 0.51 8.68
C LEU A 202 10.45 0.82 7.20
N ARG A 203 11.24 0.02 6.46
CA ARG A 203 11.32 0.11 5.00
C ARG A 203 9.99 -0.19 4.34
N SER A 204 9.34 -1.29 4.74
CA SER A 204 8.04 -1.67 4.18
C SER A 204 6.94 -0.64 4.42
N MET A 205 7.16 0.26 5.38
CA MET A 205 6.32 1.43 5.67
C MET A 205 6.77 2.70 4.95
N GLY A 206 7.83 2.65 4.12
CA GLY A 206 8.40 3.82 3.46
C GLY A 206 9.05 4.85 4.40
N ARG A 207 9.45 4.43 5.63
CA ARG A 207 10.00 5.33 6.65
C ARG A 207 11.51 5.43 6.69
N ILE A 208 12.22 4.53 6.05
CA ILE A 208 13.69 4.55 5.89
C ILE A 208 14.07 4.01 4.51
N ASP A 209 15.09 4.60 3.92
CA ASP A 209 15.68 4.15 2.66
C ASP A 209 16.60 2.93 2.85
N ASN A 210 17.03 2.34 1.73
CA ASN A 210 17.93 1.18 1.70
C ASN A 210 19.31 1.48 2.28
#